data_b81a87d64c17d55f4df5df951708d765
#
_entry.id   b81a87d64c17d55f4df5df951708d765
#
_cell.length_a   1.000
_cell.length_b   1.000
_cell.length_c   1.000
_cell.angle_alpha   90.00
_cell.angle_beta   90.00
_cell.angle_gamma   90.00
#
_symmetry.space_group_name_H-M   'P 1'
#
loop_
_entity.id
_entity.type
_entity.pdbx_description
1 polymer ?
#
loop_
_entity_poly.entity_id
_entity_poly.type
_entity_poly.pdbx_seq_one_letter_code
_entity_poly.pdbx_strand_id
1 'polypeptide(L)'
;GLALAPDGKHLFCTTAGENTVSMYEIDQETGFLEKKFTLPISGDYPKDLVIFPDNRHIAIANHASNTITVFTVDYEKNIIVMNDRPHKIETPNSIHIWAVPEEQ
;
A
#
# COMPACT_ATOMS: atom_id res chain seq x y z
N GLY A 1 3.74 -1.34 -8.44
CA GLY A 1 3.09 -2.42 -7.69
C GLY A 1 1.58 -2.35 -7.73
N LEU A 2 1.00 -3.50 -7.59
CA LEU A 2 -0.44 -3.65 -7.60
C LEU A 2 -0.81 -4.67 -6.52
N ALA A 3 -1.78 -4.33 -5.66
CA ALA A 3 -2.19 -5.24 -4.59
C ALA A 3 -3.69 -5.13 -4.32
N LEU A 4 -4.32 -6.29 -4.18
CA LEU A 4 -5.73 -6.39 -3.82
C LEU A 4 -5.84 -6.44 -2.29
N ALA A 5 -6.71 -5.60 -1.73
CA ALA A 5 -6.93 -5.61 -0.29
C ALA A 5 -7.61 -6.91 0.16
N PRO A 6 -7.36 -7.37 1.40
CA PRO A 6 -7.98 -8.60 1.91
C PRO A 6 -9.50 -8.61 1.88
N ASP A 7 -10.15 -7.43 1.88
CA ASP A 7 -11.61 -7.34 1.82
C ASP A 7 -12.16 -7.64 0.41
N GLY A 8 -11.30 -7.72 -0.60
CA GLY A 8 -11.74 -7.92 -1.98
C GLY A 8 -12.47 -6.73 -2.60
N LYS A 9 -12.50 -5.59 -1.91
CA LYS A 9 -13.27 -4.40 -2.34
C LYS A 9 -12.39 -3.24 -2.75
N HIS A 10 -11.09 -3.31 -2.49
CA HIS A 10 -10.17 -2.21 -2.77
C HIS A 10 -8.91 -2.73 -3.46
N LEU A 11 -8.41 -1.93 -4.39
CA LEU A 11 -7.20 -2.22 -5.14
C LEU A 11 -6.24 -1.05 -4.97
N PHE A 12 -4.98 -1.35 -4.66
CA PHE A 12 -3.94 -0.34 -4.51
C PHE A 12 -2.92 -0.46 -5.63
N CYS A 13 -2.46 0.68 -6.12
CA CYS A 13 -1.49 0.73 -7.21
C CYS A 13 -0.45 1.81 -6.91
N THR A 14 0.83 1.47 -7.04
CA THR A 14 1.91 2.46 -6.94
C THR A 14 2.42 2.84 -8.31
N THR A 15 2.79 4.12 -8.47
CA THR A 15 3.30 4.66 -9.73
C THR A 15 4.71 5.19 -9.50
N ALA A 16 5.71 4.50 -10.06
CA ALA A 16 7.11 4.80 -9.81
C ALA A 16 7.54 6.19 -10.30
N GLY A 17 7.09 6.60 -11.47
CA GLY A 17 7.49 7.89 -12.02
C GLY A 17 6.99 9.08 -11.23
N GLU A 18 5.85 8.95 -10.57
CA GLU A 18 5.24 10.00 -9.78
C GLU A 18 5.43 9.82 -8.28
N ASN A 19 5.88 8.64 -7.85
CA ASN A 19 6.07 8.28 -6.45
C ASN A 19 4.78 8.42 -5.65
N THR A 20 3.71 7.85 -6.20
CA THR A 20 2.37 7.93 -5.60
C THR A 20 1.77 6.55 -5.40
N VAL A 21 0.75 6.49 -4.54
CA VAL A 21 -0.13 5.34 -4.41
C VAL A 21 -1.56 5.78 -4.67
N SER A 22 -2.28 4.98 -5.44
CA SER A 22 -3.69 5.18 -5.72
C SER A 22 -4.51 4.06 -5.12
N MET A 23 -5.71 4.39 -4.65
CA MET A 23 -6.67 3.40 -4.18
C MET A 23 -7.92 3.46 -5.05
N TYR A 24 -8.40 2.28 -5.44
CA TYR A 24 -9.63 2.13 -6.21
C TYR A 24 -10.61 1.29 -5.41
N GLU A 25 -11.88 1.65 -5.48
CA GLU A 25 -12.96 0.81 -4.98
C GLU A 25 -13.48 -0.05 -6.12
N ILE A 26 -13.70 -1.34 -5.84
CA ILE A 26 -14.17 -2.31 -6.84
C ILE A 26 -15.67 -2.46 -6.69
N ASP A 27 -16.42 -2.15 -7.74
CA ASP A 27 -17.86 -2.39 -7.77
C ASP A 27 -18.09 -3.90 -7.75
N GLN A 28 -18.83 -4.38 -6.75
CA GLN A 28 -19.01 -5.81 -6.56
C GLN A 28 -19.95 -6.46 -7.59
N GLU A 29 -20.72 -5.66 -8.29
CA GLU A 29 -21.63 -6.16 -9.33
C GLU A 29 -20.97 -6.15 -10.71
N THR A 30 -20.26 -5.07 -11.05
CA THR A 30 -19.72 -4.88 -12.40
C THR A 30 -18.23 -5.17 -12.49
N GLY A 31 -17.50 -5.12 -11.38
CA GLY A 31 -16.04 -5.21 -11.36
C GLY A 31 -15.35 -3.92 -11.81
N PHE A 32 -16.08 -2.86 -12.08
CA PHE A 32 -15.49 -1.59 -12.47
C PHE A 32 -14.76 -0.96 -11.30
N LEU A 33 -13.71 -0.17 -11.61
CA LEU A 33 -12.88 0.49 -10.62
C LEU A 33 -13.23 1.96 -10.55
N GLU A 34 -13.36 2.47 -9.32
CA GLU A 34 -13.52 3.89 -9.07
C GLU A 34 -12.34 4.39 -8.25
N LYS A 35 -11.59 5.35 -8.78
CA LYS A 35 -10.45 5.91 -8.06
C LYS A 35 -10.93 6.75 -6.88
N LYS A 36 -10.42 6.46 -5.69
CA LYS A 36 -10.75 7.18 -4.48
C LYS A 36 -9.71 8.24 -4.13
N PHE A 37 -8.42 7.94 -4.37
CA PHE A 37 -7.36 8.93 -4.16
C PHE A 37 -6.08 8.54 -4.89
N THR A 38 -5.21 9.55 -5.04
CA THR A 38 -3.81 9.38 -5.43
C THR A 38 -3.00 10.30 -4.51
N LEU A 39 -2.10 9.72 -3.73
CA LEU A 39 -1.34 10.45 -2.71
C LEU A 39 0.15 10.13 -2.79
N PRO A 40 1.03 11.08 -2.40
CA PRO A 40 2.46 10.81 -2.35
C PRO A 40 2.80 9.79 -1.26
N ILE A 41 3.88 9.03 -1.48
CA ILE A 41 4.25 7.91 -0.60
C ILE A 41 5.44 8.19 0.31
N SER A 42 6.00 9.38 0.29
CA SER A 42 7.18 9.74 1.08
C SER A 42 8.35 8.80 0.83
N GLY A 43 8.55 8.43 -0.41
CA GLY A 43 9.64 7.57 -0.86
C GLY A 43 9.87 7.77 -2.35
N ASP A 44 10.86 7.09 -2.87
CA ASP A 44 11.24 7.26 -4.26
C ASP A 44 11.32 5.91 -4.96
N TYR A 45 10.70 5.85 -6.13
CA TYR A 45 10.63 4.67 -6.98
C TYR A 45 10.03 3.46 -6.26
N PRO A 46 8.72 3.46 -5.99
CA PRO A 46 8.07 2.32 -5.33
C PRO A 46 8.10 1.09 -6.24
N LYS A 47 8.63 -0.01 -5.70
CA LYS A 47 8.78 -1.26 -6.43
C LYS A 47 7.74 -2.29 -6.06
N ASP A 48 7.34 -2.30 -4.81
CA ASP A 48 6.38 -3.29 -4.34
C ASP A 48 5.52 -2.70 -3.24
N LEU A 49 4.37 -3.30 -3.05
CA LEU A 49 3.34 -2.82 -2.15
C LEU A 49 2.64 -4.05 -1.58
N VAL A 50 2.39 -4.04 -0.29
CA VAL A 50 1.68 -5.12 0.37
C VAL A 50 0.66 -4.56 1.34
N ILE A 51 -0.51 -5.21 1.42
CA ILE A 51 -1.56 -4.85 2.37
C ILE A 51 -1.56 -5.89 3.48
N PHE A 52 -1.55 -5.42 4.73
CA PHE A 52 -1.53 -6.30 5.89
C PHE A 52 -2.85 -7.07 6.00
N PRO A 53 -2.83 -8.26 6.62
CA PRO A 53 -4.06 -9.04 6.79
C PRO A 53 -5.16 -8.33 7.57
N ASP A 54 -4.81 -7.28 8.34
CA ASP A 54 -5.79 -6.47 9.07
C ASP A 54 -6.63 -5.56 8.15
N ASN A 55 -6.32 -5.50 6.87
CA ASN A 55 -6.99 -4.65 5.88
C ASN A 55 -6.85 -3.15 6.19
N ARG A 56 -5.92 -2.77 7.06
CA ARG A 56 -5.77 -1.38 7.50
C ARG A 56 -4.41 -0.79 7.22
N HIS A 57 -3.37 -1.60 7.20
CA HIS A 57 -2.01 -1.14 7.01
C HIS A 57 -1.48 -1.57 5.65
N ILE A 58 -0.71 -0.69 5.03
CA ILE A 58 0.02 -1.01 3.79
C ILE A 58 1.48 -0.65 3.98
N ALA A 59 2.35 -1.41 3.34
CA ALA A 59 3.78 -1.15 3.33
C ALA A 59 4.26 -1.05 1.88
N ILE A 60 5.09 -0.07 1.61
CA ILE A 60 5.62 0.20 0.27
C ILE A 60 7.13 0.17 0.32
N ALA A 61 7.74 -0.66 -0.54
CA ALA A 61 9.18 -0.73 -0.71
C ALA A 61 9.62 0.29 -1.75
N ASN A 62 10.43 1.26 -1.34
CA ASN A 62 10.88 2.37 -2.17
C ASN A 62 12.33 2.13 -2.58
N HIS A 63 12.53 1.63 -3.79
CA HIS A 63 13.83 1.15 -4.27
C HIS A 63 14.90 2.26 -4.29
N ALA A 64 14.59 3.40 -4.90
CA ALA A 64 15.60 4.45 -5.10
C ALA A 64 15.94 5.21 -3.82
N SER A 65 15.02 5.30 -2.86
CA SER A 65 15.31 5.96 -1.59
C SER A 65 15.79 5.02 -0.49
N ASN A 66 15.85 3.72 -0.78
CA ASN A 66 16.27 2.70 0.19
C ASN A 66 15.43 2.75 1.47
N THR A 67 14.10 2.84 1.30
CA THR A 67 13.18 2.95 2.43
C THR A 67 11.99 2.03 2.27
N ILE A 68 11.35 1.74 3.40
CA ILE A 68 10.02 1.15 3.44
C ILE A 68 9.13 2.13 4.19
N THR A 69 7.99 2.48 3.60
CA THR A 69 7.01 3.32 4.26
C THR A 69 5.77 2.50 4.61
N VAL A 70 5.23 2.74 5.81
CA VAL A 70 4.03 2.07 6.30
C VAL A 70 2.95 3.10 6.55
N PHE A 71 1.76 2.82 6.06
CA PHE A 71 0.62 3.72 6.18
C PHE A 71 -0.57 2.98 6.80
N THR A 72 -1.42 3.74 7.48
CA THR A 72 -2.75 3.29 7.88
C THR A 72 -3.76 3.84 6.88
N VAL A 73 -4.65 2.99 6.39
CA VAL A 73 -5.70 3.39 5.44
C VAL A 73 -6.95 3.78 6.20
N ASP A 74 -7.50 4.94 5.87
CA ASP A 74 -8.80 5.39 6.37
C ASP A 74 -9.78 5.34 5.19
N TYR A 75 -10.59 4.28 5.14
CA TYR A 75 -11.52 4.08 4.03
C TYR A 75 -12.69 5.06 4.04
N GLU A 76 -13.05 5.58 5.20
CA GLU A 76 -14.14 6.55 5.28
C GLU A 76 -13.75 7.89 4.71
N LYS A 77 -12.52 8.32 4.99
CA LYS A 77 -12.01 9.60 4.51
C LYS A 77 -11.27 9.49 3.18
N ASN A 78 -11.05 8.27 2.69
CA ASN A 78 -10.29 8.00 1.46
C ASN A 78 -8.91 8.61 1.49
N ILE A 79 -8.18 8.40 2.57
CA ILE A 79 -6.80 8.86 2.75
C ILE A 79 -5.94 7.77 3.37
N ILE A 80 -4.63 7.96 3.26
CA ILE A 80 -3.66 7.17 4.02
C ILE A 80 -2.86 8.11 4.92
N VAL A 81 -2.46 7.59 6.07
CA VAL A 81 -1.65 8.34 7.04
C VAL A 81 -0.39 7.55 7.31
N MET A 82 0.76 8.19 7.13
CA MET A 82 2.05 7.53 7.39
C MET A 82 2.20 7.30 8.89
N ASN A 83 2.47 6.05 9.28
CA ASN A 83 2.53 5.67 10.70
C ASN A 83 3.78 6.19 11.39
N ASP A 84 4.88 6.27 10.65
CA ASP A 84 6.17 6.69 11.17
C ASP A 84 7.00 7.18 10.00
N ARG A 85 8.20 7.71 10.28
CA ARG A 85 9.11 8.08 9.22
C ARG A 85 9.51 6.82 8.41
N PRO A 86 9.92 6.98 7.15
CA PRO A 86 10.35 5.83 6.36
C PRO A 86 11.51 5.07 7.03
N HIS A 87 11.43 3.75 7.00
CA HIS A 87 12.46 2.88 7.54
C HIS A 87 13.50 2.61 6.47
N LYS A 88 14.77 2.84 6.77
CA LYS A 88 15.84 2.61 5.81
C LYS A 88 16.13 1.14 5.64
N ILE A 89 16.28 0.72 4.39
CA ILE A 89 16.67 -0.63 4.02
C ILE A 89 17.40 -0.53 2.67
N GLU A 90 18.40 -1.36 2.44
CA GLU A 90 19.19 -1.25 1.23
C GLU A 90 18.43 -1.78 0.02
N THR A 91 18.21 -0.93 -0.99
CA THR A 91 17.58 -1.22 -2.30
C THR A 91 16.48 -2.28 -2.25
N PRO A 92 15.35 -2.02 -1.54
CA PRO A 92 14.29 -3.01 -1.43
C PRO A 92 13.58 -3.21 -2.78
N ASN A 93 13.43 -4.46 -3.19
CA ASN A 93 12.76 -4.82 -4.44
C ASN A 93 11.39 -5.44 -4.21
N SER A 94 11.22 -6.15 -3.13
CA SER A 94 9.94 -6.79 -2.81
C SER A 94 9.73 -6.84 -1.31
N ILE A 95 8.48 -6.98 -0.91
CA ILE A 95 8.09 -7.05 0.48
C ILE A 95 6.96 -8.07 0.63
N HIS A 96 7.07 -8.91 1.64
CA HIS A 96 6.07 -9.93 1.93
C HIS A 96 5.71 -9.90 3.40
N ILE A 97 4.44 -10.17 3.69
CA ILE A 97 3.95 -10.24 5.05
C ILE A 97 3.42 -11.65 5.31
N TRP A 98 3.89 -12.23 6.40
CA TRP A 98 3.46 -13.53 6.84
C TRP A 98 2.51 -13.38 8.03
N ALA A 99 1.33 -13.95 7.92
CA ALA A 99 0.43 -14.02 9.06
C ALA A 99 0.94 -15.10 10.01
N VAL A 100 1.33 -14.69 11.21
CA VAL A 100 1.83 -15.61 12.23
C VAL A 100 0.67 -15.94 13.17
N PRO A 101 0.33 -17.22 13.35
CA PRO A 101 -0.73 -17.59 14.30
C PRO A 101 -0.37 -17.12 15.71
N GLU A 102 -1.37 -16.63 16.43
CA GLU A 102 -1.18 -16.27 17.82
C GLU A 102 -0.83 -17.50 18.64
N GLU A 103 0.14 -17.35 19.53
CA GLU A 103 0.46 -18.41 20.47
C GLU A 103 -0.60 -18.45 21.57
N GLN A 104 -1.02 -19.63 21.89
CA GLN A 104 -2.07 -19.85 22.89
C GLN A 104 -1.48 -20.13 24.29
#